data_d995d7dd1e2363a1732fdc5d32001699
#
_entry.id   d995d7dd1e2363a1732fdc5d32001699
#
_cell.length_a   1.000
_cell.length_b   1.000
_cell.length_c   1.000
_cell.angle_alpha   90.00
_cell.angle_beta   90.00
_cell.angle_gamma   90.00
#
_symmetry.space_group_name_H-M   'P 1'
#
loop_
_entity.id
_entity.type
_entity.pdbx_description
1 polymer ?
#
loop_
_entity_poly.entity_id
_entity_poly.type
_entity_poly.pdbx_seq_one_letter_code
_entity_poly.pdbx_strand_id
1 'polypeptide(L)'
;MAASATRRIVETDRVAVAFSGGLDSTALLHVATRSGARVLALHVHHGLQPQADDWVVHCERVAAEFGACFASTRLTGAPARGDSIEAWARSGRHQALHDMATAAGADLLLLAHHRQDQAETFVLQAMRGAGVAGLAAMPRMHWRDGLCWARPWLDQPRARILAYAEQHGLRWIEDPSNADARLARNRLRQTLWPAFPGGEAGLAQAARWAQQAAALAAEVAKQDLAGLAPGERLDLPALTRLSPARASNALRAWLSRHTQAPASLVARLLEEWRPGSPAMWPAPGGELHAYRDGLFWFDGAVEAPPASLVDLSRPGLHPQPGWRGGWLVEAAPIGIAPARLVCLTQRARASADQFQRAPTSVPRSLKKACQEAGLPPWRRGGPLLLDGEGRLIAVAGLGVDARAFADQDEPQLSLRWLEDSALLQSEGAARNPA
;
A
#
# COMPACT_ATOMS: atom_id res chain seq x y z
N MET A 1 -11.24 -15.48 -5.09
CA MET A 1 -9.92 -15.20 -4.55
C MET A 1 -9.71 -15.73 -3.13
N ALA A 2 -10.63 -15.54 -2.16
CA ALA A 2 -10.50 -16.06 -0.78
C ALA A 2 -10.42 -17.60 -0.68
N ALA A 3 -11.21 -18.34 -1.48
CA ALA A 3 -11.20 -19.81 -1.49
C ALA A 3 -9.87 -20.39 -2.02
N SER A 4 -9.24 -19.72 -3.00
CA SER A 4 -7.93 -20.12 -3.53
C SER A 4 -6.79 -19.87 -2.54
N ALA A 5 -6.87 -18.76 -1.77
CA ALA A 5 -5.88 -18.44 -0.74
C ALA A 5 -5.93 -19.41 0.45
N THR A 6 -7.13 -19.79 0.88
CA THR A 6 -7.31 -20.77 1.97
C THR A 6 -6.77 -22.15 1.58
N ARG A 7 -6.98 -22.58 0.31
CA ARG A 7 -6.45 -23.84 -0.19
C ARG A 7 -4.91 -23.86 -0.22
N ARG A 8 -4.26 -22.75 -0.62
CA ARG A 8 -2.80 -22.63 -0.60
C ARG A 8 -2.18 -22.78 0.79
N ILE A 9 -2.84 -22.25 1.82
CA ILE A 9 -2.32 -22.32 3.22
C ILE A 9 -2.33 -23.76 3.74
N VAL A 10 -3.30 -24.57 3.31
CA VAL A 10 -3.42 -25.99 3.74
C VAL A 10 -2.33 -26.86 3.10
N GLU A 11 -1.79 -26.44 1.96
CA GLU A 11 -0.79 -27.20 1.18
C GLU A 11 0.67 -26.71 1.43
N THR A 12 0.90 -25.72 2.34
CA THR A 12 2.27 -25.22 2.57
C THR A 12 3.07 -26.18 3.44
N ASP A 13 4.22 -26.58 2.96
CA ASP A 13 5.18 -27.40 3.71
C ASP A 13 6.06 -26.59 4.66
N ARG A 14 6.08 -25.26 4.53
CA ARG A 14 6.99 -24.38 5.26
C ARG A 14 6.22 -23.32 6.04
N VAL A 15 6.29 -23.43 7.36
CA VAL A 15 5.62 -22.51 8.27
C VAL A 15 6.66 -21.77 9.09
N ALA A 16 6.63 -20.45 9.06
CA ALA A 16 7.43 -19.62 9.95
C ALA A 16 6.63 -19.29 11.24
N VAL A 17 7.32 -19.23 12.36
CA VAL A 17 6.76 -18.83 13.66
C VAL A 17 7.57 -17.64 14.19
N ALA A 18 6.93 -16.52 14.47
CA ALA A 18 7.58 -15.41 15.16
C ALA A 18 7.85 -15.81 16.60
N PHE A 19 9.12 -16.05 16.91
CA PHE A 19 9.56 -16.67 18.16
C PHE A 19 10.36 -15.68 19.02
N SER A 20 9.75 -15.19 20.09
CA SER A 20 10.42 -14.29 21.04
C SER A 20 11.08 -15.01 22.22
N GLY A 21 10.86 -16.32 22.39
CA GLY A 21 11.28 -17.08 23.54
C GLY A 21 10.36 -16.99 24.76
N GLY A 22 9.37 -16.09 24.74
CA GLY A 22 8.36 -15.97 25.82
C GLY A 22 7.30 -17.07 25.75
N LEU A 23 6.51 -17.23 26.82
CA LEU A 23 5.50 -18.28 27.01
C LEU A 23 4.67 -18.56 25.76
N ASP A 24 3.99 -17.52 25.25
CA ASP A 24 2.99 -17.68 24.19
C ASP A 24 3.65 -18.13 22.86
N SER A 25 4.80 -17.56 22.52
CA SER A 25 5.53 -17.92 21.30
C SER A 25 6.20 -19.30 21.41
N THR A 26 6.66 -19.71 22.59
CA THR A 26 7.24 -21.04 22.84
C THR A 26 6.18 -22.13 22.71
N ALA A 27 5.01 -21.92 23.29
CA ALA A 27 3.89 -22.84 23.15
C ALA A 27 3.40 -22.93 21.68
N LEU A 28 3.36 -21.80 20.95
CA LEU A 28 2.98 -21.81 19.53
C LEU A 28 4.00 -22.57 18.68
N LEU A 29 5.28 -22.36 18.91
CA LEU A 29 6.35 -23.08 18.20
C LEU A 29 6.22 -24.59 18.43
N HIS A 30 6.03 -25.02 19.70
CA HIS A 30 5.84 -26.43 20.05
C HIS A 30 4.62 -27.04 19.37
N VAL A 31 3.46 -26.34 19.33
CA VAL A 31 2.27 -26.83 18.60
C VAL A 31 2.54 -26.91 17.11
N ALA A 32 3.20 -25.91 16.52
CA ALA A 32 3.49 -25.88 15.08
C ALA A 32 4.38 -27.06 14.66
N THR A 33 5.42 -27.40 15.42
CA THR A 33 6.32 -28.54 15.10
C THR A 33 5.61 -29.89 15.16
N ARG A 34 4.51 -30.00 15.92
CA ARG A 34 3.69 -31.23 16.00
C ARG A 34 2.67 -31.36 14.86
N SER A 35 2.55 -30.38 13.97
CA SER A 35 1.61 -30.44 12.84
C SER A 35 2.12 -31.25 11.65
N GLY A 36 3.38 -31.66 11.64
CA GLY A 36 4.04 -32.34 10.53
C GLY A 36 4.63 -31.38 9.47
N ALA A 37 4.39 -30.06 9.59
CA ALA A 37 5.00 -29.06 8.70
C ALA A 37 6.49 -28.84 9.01
N ARG A 38 7.24 -28.36 8.03
CA ARG A 38 8.61 -27.85 8.24
C ARG A 38 8.54 -26.49 8.91
N VAL A 39 8.91 -26.40 10.19
CA VAL A 39 8.78 -25.18 10.96
C VAL A 39 10.11 -24.42 11.04
N LEU A 40 10.04 -23.12 10.81
CA LEU A 40 11.13 -22.18 10.98
C LEU A 40 10.78 -21.19 12.11
N ALA A 41 11.58 -21.23 13.19
CA ALA A 41 11.50 -20.26 14.28
C ALA A 41 12.26 -18.99 13.91
N LEU A 42 11.57 -17.86 13.87
CA LEU A 42 12.15 -16.56 13.54
C LEU A 42 12.26 -15.66 14.76
N HIS A 43 13.47 -15.32 15.14
CA HIS A 43 13.76 -14.43 16.26
C HIS A 43 14.28 -13.08 15.80
N VAL A 44 13.74 -11.98 16.37
CA VAL A 44 14.22 -10.63 16.11
C VAL A 44 14.83 -10.03 17.36
N HIS A 45 16.12 -9.79 17.31
CA HIS A 45 16.89 -9.17 18.38
C HIS A 45 16.78 -7.63 18.28
N HIS A 46 16.10 -7.00 19.23
CA HIS A 46 15.83 -5.56 19.22
C HIS A 46 17.01 -4.69 19.67
N GLY A 47 18.01 -5.25 20.34
CA GLY A 47 19.14 -4.49 20.91
C GLY A 47 18.80 -3.60 22.10
N LEU A 48 17.59 -3.74 22.69
CA LEU A 48 17.10 -2.85 23.75
C LEU A 48 17.39 -3.35 25.17
N GLN A 49 17.72 -4.63 25.31
CA GLN A 49 17.95 -5.26 26.60
C GLN A 49 19.37 -5.83 26.67
N PRO A 50 20.07 -5.71 27.83
CA PRO A 50 21.42 -6.27 27.99
C PRO A 50 21.48 -7.80 27.79
N GLN A 51 20.39 -8.53 28.14
CA GLN A 51 20.29 -9.99 28.06
C GLN A 51 19.83 -10.49 26.68
N ALA A 52 19.66 -9.60 25.69
CA ALA A 52 19.08 -9.98 24.39
C ALA A 52 19.95 -11.00 23.63
N ASP A 53 21.26 -10.99 23.80
CA ASP A 53 22.17 -12.01 23.22
C ASP A 53 21.93 -13.38 23.85
N ASP A 54 21.74 -13.46 25.17
CA ASP A 54 21.43 -14.72 25.87
C ASP A 54 20.08 -15.28 25.42
N TRP A 55 19.13 -14.40 25.11
CA TRP A 55 17.82 -14.81 24.59
C TRP A 55 17.90 -15.43 23.19
N VAL A 56 18.80 -14.97 22.33
CA VAL A 56 19.04 -15.62 21.04
C VAL A 56 19.52 -17.04 21.24
N VAL A 57 20.52 -17.26 22.12
CA VAL A 57 21.06 -18.59 22.44
C VAL A 57 19.97 -19.51 23.00
N HIS A 58 19.14 -18.99 23.91
CA HIS A 58 18.00 -19.75 24.45
C HIS A 58 16.99 -20.12 23.34
N CYS A 59 16.63 -19.18 22.47
CA CYS A 59 15.70 -19.43 21.39
C CYS A 59 16.22 -20.46 20.40
N GLU A 60 17.49 -20.40 20.01
CA GLU A 60 18.13 -21.37 19.13
C GLU A 60 18.09 -22.78 19.72
N ARG A 61 18.45 -22.92 21.01
CA ARG A 61 18.41 -24.20 21.72
C ARG A 61 17.00 -24.78 21.76
N VAL A 62 15.99 -23.97 22.14
CA VAL A 62 14.59 -24.43 22.23
C VAL A 62 14.04 -24.79 20.85
N ALA A 63 14.37 -24.04 19.79
CA ALA A 63 13.99 -24.40 18.43
C ALA A 63 14.57 -25.75 18.02
N ALA A 64 15.85 -26.01 18.32
CA ALA A 64 16.51 -27.29 18.06
C ALA A 64 15.87 -28.43 18.85
N GLU A 65 15.56 -28.23 20.16
CA GLU A 65 14.85 -29.22 20.99
C GLU A 65 13.48 -29.62 20.40
N PHE A 66 12.78 -28.69 19.74
CA PHE A 66 11.48 -28.96 19.10
C PHE A 66 11.60 -29.46 17.66
N GLY A 67 12.81 -29.56 17.10
CA GLY A 67 13.04 -29.99 15.73
C GLY A 67 12.70 -28.91 14.69
N ALA A 68 12.67 -27.63 15.08
CA ALA A 68 12.47 -26.50 14.18
C ALA A 68 13.82 -25.95 13.70
N CYS A 69 13.87 -25.48 12.45
CA CYS A 69 14.98 -24.62 12.00
C CYS A 69 14.92 -23.28 12.73
N PHE A 70 16.06 -22.62 12.90
CA PHE A 70 16.15 -21.34 13.57
C PHE A 70 16.82 -20.29 12.69
N ALA A 71 16.27 -19.08 12.69
CA ALA A 71 16.91 -17.91 12.09
C ALA A 71 16.69 -16.69 12.99
N SER A 72 17.72 -15.86 13.12
CA SER A 72 17.63 -14.62 13.89
C SER A 72 18.25 -13.45 13.12
N THR A 73 17.74 -12.25 13.38
CA THR A 73 18.31 -11.00 12.88
C THR A 73 18.30 -9.95 13.97
N ARG A 74 19.31 -9.06 13.94
CA ARG A 74 19.38 -7.90 14.84
C ARG A 74 18.87 -6.68 14.13
N LEU A 75 17.96 -5.93 14.77
CA LEU A 75 17.55 -4.62 14.25
C LEU A 75 18.72 -3.64 14.30
N THR A 76 18.95 -2.97 13.20
CA THR A 76 19.96 -1.92 13.05
C THR A 76 19.31 -0.53 13.02
N GLY A 77 20.05 0.50 13.42
CA GLY A 77 19.59 1.89 13.46
C GLY A 77 18.95 2.27 14.79
N ALA A 78 18.39 3.47 14.83
CA ALA A 78 17.70 4.04 15.97
C ALA A 78 16.45 4.79 15.49
N PRO A 79 15.44 5.01 16.37
CA PRO A 79 14.30 5.84 16.02
C PRO A 79 14.72 7.26 15.66
N ALA A 80 14.05 7.90 14.70
CA ALA A 80 14.27 9.31 14.40
C ALA A 80 13.94 10.17 15.62
N ARG A 81 14.53 11.36 15.69
CA ARG A 81 14.32 12.28 16.82
C ARG A 81 12.83 12.64 16.93
N GLY A 82 12.19 12.23 18.03
CA GLY A 82 10.78 12.45 18.29
C GLY A 82 9.88 11.23 18.03
N ASP A 83 10.41 10.16 17.44
CA ASP A 83 9.66 8.91 17.22
C ASP A 83 9.61 8.06 18.49
N SER A 84 8.52 7.29 18.61
CA SER A 84 8.38 6.29 19.67
C SER A 84 9.31 5.10 19.42
N ILE A 85 10.17 4.78 20.40
CA ILE A 85 11.04 3.59 20.39
C ILE A 85 10.20 2.32 20.19
N GLU A 86 9.02 2.23 20.83
CA GLU A 86 8.11 1.10 20.70
C GLU A 86 7.57 0.95 19.25
N ALA A 87 7.18 2.07 18.62
CA ALA A 87 6.69 2.08 17.25
C ALA A 87 7.80 1.69 16.26
N TRP A 88 9.01 2.23 16.43
CA TRP A 88 10.18 1.88 15.66
C TRP A 88 10.52 0.39 15.77
N ALA A 89 10.65 -0.12 16.98
CA ALA A 89 10.97 -1.53 17.24
C ALA A 89 9.88 -2.47 16.69
N ARG A 90 8.60 -2.07 16.80
CA ARG A 90 7.47 -2.83 16.24
C ARG A 90 7.52 -2.89 14.71
N SER A 91 7.75 -1.75 14.06
CA SER A 91 7.85 -1.68 12.59
C SER A 91 9.05 -2.48 12.08
N GLY A 92 10.22 -2.29 12.68
CA GLY A 92 11.43 -3.03 12.35
C GLY A 92 11.29 -4.53 12.53
N ARG A 93 10.64 -4.98 13.64
CA ARG A 93 10.35 -6.38 13.87
C ARG A 93 9.44 -6.96 12.79
N HIS A 94 8.38 -6.25 12.40
CA HIS A 94 7.47 -6.73 11.36
C HIS A 94 8.19 -6.87 10.02
N GLN A 95 9.03 -5.89 9.66
CA GLN A 95 9.80 -5.97 8.41
C GLN A 95 10.81 -7.12 8.45
N ALA A 96 11.59 -7.24 9.52
CA ALA A 96 12.58 -8.31 9.70
C ALA A 96 11.95 -9.71 9.64
N LEU A 97 10.79 -9.91 10.28
CA LEU A 97 10.05 -11.18 10.22
C LEU A 97 9.56 -11.48 8.80
N HIS A 98 9.08 -10.46 8.08
CA HIS A 98 8.65 -10.60 6.69
C HIS A 98 9.81 -11.03 5.79
N ASP A 99 10.95 -10.34 5.89
CA ASP A 99 12.13 -10.57 5.05
C ASP A 99 12.72 -11.98 5.30
N MET A 100 12.85 -12.38 6.58
CA MET A 100 13.32 -13.71 6.93
C MET A 100 12.37 -14.82 6.46
N ALA A 101 11.06 -14.65 6.63
CA ALA A 101 10.07 -15.64 6.20
C ALA A 101 10.08 -15.79 4.66
N THR A 102 10.11 -14.68 3.94
CA THR A 102 10.16 -14.66 2.47
C THR A 102 11.47 -15.26 1.94
N ALA A 103 12.61 -14.89 2.52
CA ALA A 103 13.91 -15.46 2.13
C ALA A 103 13.98 -16.98 2.35
N ALA A 104 13.28 -17.49 3.37
CA ALA A 104 13.18 -18.93 3.65
C ALA A 104 12.12 -19.64 2.78
N GLY A 105 11.39 -18.93 1.94
CA GLY A 105 10.31 -19.47 1.11
C GLY A 105 9.10 -19.97 1.93
N ALA A 106 8.79 -19.31 3.06
CA ALA A 106 7.60 -19.59 3.83
C ALA A 106 6.40 -18.83 3.26
N ASP A 107 5.26 -19.51 3.13
CA ASP A 107 3.99 -18.90 2.71
C ASP A 107 3.14 -18.43 3.89
N LEU A 108 3.45 -18.90 5.09
CA LEU A 108 2.69 -18.67 6.30
C LEU A 108 3.61 -18.27 7.46
N LEU A 109 3.31 -17.14 8.10
CA LEU A 109 3.95 -16.67 9.33
C LEU A 109 2.95 -16.65 10.49
N LEU A 110 3.21 -17.43 11.52
CA LEU A 110 2.38 -17.52 12.72
C LEU A 110 2.85 -16.55 13.81
N LEU A 111 1.89 -15.88 14.42
CA LEU A 111 2.06 -14.95 15.53
C LEU A 111 1.27 -15.45 16.75
N ALA A 112 1.87 -15.46 17.93
CA ALA A 112 1.29 -16.01 19.15
C ALA A 112 0.33 -15.05 19.89
N HIS A 113 -0.28 -14.09 19.18
CA HIS A 113 -1.27 -13.20 19.78
C HIS A 113 -2.51 -13.99 20.22
N HIS A 114 -3.03 -13.67 21.38
CA HIS A 114 -4.16 -14.35 22.01
C HIS A 114 -5.31 -13.39 22.32
N ARG A 115 -6.40 -13.89 22.94
CA ARG A 115 -7.63 -13.12 23.22
C ARG A 115 -7.38 -11.84 24.03
N GLN A 116 -6.51 -11.91 25.03
CA GLN A 116 -6.20 -10.74 25.84
C GLN A 116 -5.48 -9.66 25.03
N ASP A 117 -4.55 -10.03 24.12
CA ASP A 117 -3.90 -9.06 23.20
C ASP A 117 -4.92 -8.39 22.27
N GLN A 118 -5.93 -9.14 21.85
CA GLN A 118 -7.02 -8.60 21.02
C GLN A 118 -7.84 -7.56 21.78
N ALA A 119 -8.21 -7.89 23.03
CA ALA A 119 -8.94 -6.98 23.90
C ALA A 119 -8.12 -5.71 24.23
N GLU A 120 -6.84 -5.86 24.53
CA GLU A 120 -5.93 -4.74 24.78
C GLU A 120 -5.82 -3.82 23.54
N THR A 121 -5.70 -4.41 22.36
CA THR A 121 -5.64 -3.66 21.11
C THR A 121 -6.93 -2.89 20.87
N PHE A 122 -8.08 -3.51 21.10
CA PHE A 122 -9.39 -2.86 21.00
C PHE A 122 -9.48 -1.63 21.91
N VAL A 123 -9.13 -1.78 23.21
CA VAL A 123 -9.17 -0.68 24.18
C VAL A 123 -8.22 0.45 23.78
N LEU A 124 -6.99 0.13 23.41
CA LEU A 124 -6.03 1.14 22.99
C LEU A 124 -6.47 1.90 21.73
N GLN A 125 -7.13 1.24 20.81
CA GLN A 125 -7.71 1.89 19.61
C GLN A 125 -8.91 2.76 19.96
N ALA A 126 -9.79 2.28 20.86
CA ALA A 126 -10.93 3.05 21.36
C ALA A 126 -10.47 4.34 22.07
N MET A 127 -9.46 4.26 22.92
CA MET A 127 -8.89 5.42 23.63
C MET A 127 -8.25 6.47 22.68
N ARG A 128 -7.85 6.05 21.49
CA ARG A 128 -7.32 6.94 20.43
C ARG A 128 -8.41 7.52 19.53
N GLY A 129 -9.68 7.23 19.79
CA GLY A 129 -10.80 7.66 18.96
C GLY A 129 -10.86 6.96 17.60
N ALA A 130 -10.36 5.73 17.50
CA ALA A 130 -10.36 5.00 16.24
C ALA A 130 -11.79 4.70 15.77
N GLY A 131 -12.04 4.82 14.47
CA GLY A 131 -13.28 4.36 13.83
C GLY A 131 -13.37 2.82 13.77
N VAL A 132 -14.45 2.31 13.16
CA VAL A 132 -14.77 0.86 13.09
C VAL A 132 -13.59 0.01 12.61
N ALA A 133 -12.85 0.46 11.59
CA ALA A 133 -11.68 -0.26 11.07
C ALA A 133 -10.55 -0.39 12.10
N GLY A 134 -10.32 0.62 12.93
CA GLY A 134 -9.34 0.54 14.02
C GLY A 134 -9.83 -0.31 15.19
N LEU A 135 -11.12 -0.21 15.54
CA LEU A 135 -11.77 -1.03 16.57
C LEU A 135 -11.81 -2.52 16.19
N ALA A 136 -11.70 -2.85 14.91
CA ALA A 136 -11.54 -4.22 14.42
C ALA A 136 -10.27 -4.91 14.98
N ALA A 137 -9.36 -4.14 15.57
CA ALA A 137 -8.12 -4.60 16.22
C ALA A 137 -7.26 -5.47 15.28
N MET A 138 -6.86 -6.68 15.68
CA MET A 138 -6.01 -7.54 14.87
C MET A 138 -6.84 -8.53 14.06
N PRO A 139 -6.63 -8.66 12.74
CA PRO A 139 -7.25 -9.70 11.94
C PRO A 139 -6.63 -11.06 12.30
N ARG A 140 -7.46 -12.14 12.22
CA ARG A 140 -6.97 -13.50 12.39
C ARG A 140 -5.92 -13.87 11.32
N MET A 141 -6.14 -13.42 10.09
CA MET A 141 -5.25 -13.61 8.95
C MET A 141 -5.23 -12.37 8.08
N HIS A 142 -4.07 -12.06 7.51
CA HIS A 142 -3.95 -11.03 6.47
C HIS A 142 -2.77 -11.35 5.56
N TRP A 143 -2.88 -10.94 4.30
CA TRP A 143 -1.81 -11.05 3.32
C TRP A 143 -1.02 -9.75 3.23
N ARG A 144 0.30 -9.88 3.18
CA ARG A 144 1.21 -8.78 2.90
C ARG A 144 2.32 -9.29 1.98
N ASP A 145 2.45 -8.70 0.80
CA ASP A 145 3.52 -8.97 -0.16
C ASP A 145 3.76 -10.48 -0.41
N GLY A 146 2.66 -11.23 -0.60
CA GLY A 146 2.70 -12.67 -0.87
C GLY A 146 2.81 -13.57 0.35
N LEU A 147 3.05 -13.05 1.56
CA LEU A 147 3.14 -13.80 2.81
C LEU A 147 1.83 -13.70 3.61
N CYS A 148 1.29 -14.84 4.03
CA CYS A 148 0.15 -14.90 4.95
C CYS A 148 0.60 -14.77 6.41
N TRP A 149 0.11 -13.77 7.12
CA TRP A 149 0.30 -13.58 8.56
C TRP A 149 -0.92 -14.09 9.30
N ALA A 150 -0.76 -15.07 10.19
CA ALA A 150 -1.88 -15.66 10.92
C ALA A 150 -1.67 -15.63 12.44
N ARG A 151 -2.79 -15.50 13.15
CA ARG A 151 -2.89 -15.50 14.62
C ARG A 151 -3.84 -16.60 15.05
N PRO A 152 -3.40 -17.86 15.12
CA PRO A 152 -4.29 -18.99 15.36
C PRO A 152 -4.97 -18.92 16.73
N TRP A 153 -4.35 -18.26 17.70
CA TRP A 153 -4.83 -18.20 19.09
C TRP A 153 -5.58 -16.93 19.46
N LEU A 154 -5.95 -16.12 18.49
CA LEU A 154 -6.58 -14.82 18.73
C LEU A 154 -7.87 -14.90 19.57
N ASP A 155 -8.55 -16.05 19.60
CA ASP A 155 -9.73 -16.32 20.43
C ASP A 155 -9.43 -17.14 21.68
N GLN A 156 -8.20 -17.60 21.87
CA GLN A 156 -7.84 -18.44 23.00
C GLN A 156 -7.51 -17.60 24.24
N PRO A 157 -8.02 -17.99 25.42
CA PRO A 157 -7.60 -17.33 26.66
C PRO A 157 -6.15 -17.71 27.00
N ARG A 158 -5.38 -16.77 27.49
CA ARG A 158 -3.97 -16.98 27.87
C ARG A 158 -3.79 -18.12 28.89
N ALA A 159 -4.77 -18.32 29.76
CA ALA A 159 -4.74 -19.43 30.72
C ALA A 159 -4.65 -20.82 30.06
N ARG A 160 -5.28 -21.02 28.90
CA ARG A 160 -5.15 -22.28 28.14
C ARG A 160 -3.76 -22.46 27.55
N ILE A 161 -3.11 -21.37 27.13
CA ILE A 161 -1.74 -21.41 26.61
C ILE A 161 -0.77 -21.75 27.73
N LEU A 162 -0.95 -21.14 28.91
CA LEU A 162 -0.16 -21.43 30.08
C LEU A 162 -0.32 -22.92 30.51
N ALA A 163 -1.55 -23.40 30.67
CA ALA A 163 -1.82 -24.77 31.02
C ALA A 163 -1.20 -25.78 30.03
N TYR A 164 -1.24 -25.46 28.72
CA TYR A 164 -0.57 -26.25 27.69
C TYR A 164 0.96 -26.27 27.91
N ALA A 165 1.56 -25.11 28.14
CA ALA A 165 3.00 -25.02 28.37
C ALA A 165 3.47 -25.77 29.60
N GLU A 166 2.70 -25.69 30.70
CA GLU A 166 2.95 -26.46 31.95
C GLU A 166 2.79 -27.96 31.75
N GLN A 167 1.71 -28.38 31.07
CA GLN A 167 1.45 -29.80 30.75
C GLN A 167 2.58 -30.44 29.95
N HIS A 168 3.24 -29.68 29.09
CA HIS A 168 4.33 -30.16 28.26
C HIS A 168 5.72 -29.84 28.80
N GLY A 169 5.82 -29.25 29.98
CA GLY A 169 7.10 -28.92 30.63
C GLY A 169 7.94 -27.91 29.83
N LEU A 170 7.28 -27.01 29.07
CA LEU A 170 7.99 -26.05 28.25
C LEU A 170 8.73 -25.03 29.09
N ARG A 171 9.90 -24.61 28.65
CA ARG A 171 10.72 -23.56 29.27
C ARG A 171 10.63 -22.30 28.43
N TRP A 172 10.42 -21.16 29.06
CA TRP A 172 10.33 -19.86 28.37
C TRP A 172 11.08 -18.76 29.12
N ILE A 173 11.33 -17.66 28.42
CA ILE A 173 11.94 -16.45 28.98
C ILE A 173 10.87 -15.59 29.61
N GLU A 174 11.12 -15.08 30.79
CA GLU A 174 10.35 -13.99 31.40
C GLU A 174 11.07 -12.67 31.16
N ASP A 175 10.55 -11.85 30.22
CA ASP A 175 11.12 -10.54 29.90
C ASP A 175 10.71 -9.54 30.99
N PRO A 176 11.68 -8.97 31.76
CA PRO A 176 11.39 -7.99 32.81
C PRO A 176 10.67 -6.73 32.28
N SER A 177 10.81 -6.38 30.99
CA SER A 177 10.13 -5.25 30.40
C SER A 177 8.61 -5.39 30.37
N ASN A 178 8.07 -6.61 30.53
CA ASN A 178 6.63 -6.84 30.65
C ASN A 178 6.02 -6.22 31.92
N ALA A 179 6.83 -5.91 32.92
CA ALA A 179 6.41 -5.23 34.15
C ALA A 179 6.45 -3.70 34.05
N ASP A 180 7.03 -3.13 32.99
CA ASP A 180 7.21 -1.68 32.83
C ASP A 180 5.87 -0.96 32.52
N ALA A 181 5.30 -0.30 33.55
CA ALA A 181 4.04 0.45 33.44
C ALA A 181 4.11 1.71 32.53
N ARG A 182 5.31 2.15 32.11
CA ARG A 182 5.48 3.24 31.15
C ARG A 182 4.92 2.83 29.78
N LEU A 183 4.97 1.57 29.43
CA LEU A 183 4.38 1.03 28.22
C LEU A 183 2.86 0.96 28.38
N ALA A 184 2.13 1.56 27.44
CA ALA A 184 0.67 1.69 27.50
C ALA A 184 -0.06 0.33 27.64
N ARG A 185 0.44 -0.71 26.96
CA ARG A 185 -0.12 -2.05 27.03
C ARG A 185 0.09 -2.70 28.40
N ASN A 186 1.28 -2.55 28.99
CA ASN A 186 1.56 -3.08 30.33
C ASN A 186 0.75 -2.36 31.39
N ARG A 187 0.63 -1.03 31.30
CA ARG A 187 -0.23 -0.24 32.18
C ARG A 187 -1.68 -0.73 32.10
N LEU A 188 -2.20 -0.97 30.91
CA LEU A 188 -3.55 -1.52 30.72
C LEU A 188 -3.69 -2.90 31.39
N ARG A 189 -2.70 -3.78 31.27
CA ARG A 189 -2.67 -5.10 31.92
C ARG A 189 -2.73 -4.99 33.43
N GLN A 190 -2.00 -4.06 34.02
CA GLN A 190 -1.90 -3.89 35.48
C GLN A 190 -3.14 -3.19 36.05
N THR A 191 -3.89 -2.40 35.27
CA THR A 191 -5.04 -1.62 35.76
C THR A 191 -6.38 -2.20 35.34
N LEU A 192 -6.55 -2.58 34.09
CA LEU A 192 -7.85 -2.98 33.54
C LEU A 192 -8.26 -4.40 34.00
N TRP A 193 -7.37 -5.37 33.81
CA TRP A 193 -7.75 -6.77 34.07
C TRP A 193 -8.02 -7.07 35.55
N PRO A 194 -7.28 -6.52 36.54
CA PRO A 194 -7.65 -6.65 37.91
C PRO A 194 -8.99 -6.03 38.28
N ALA A 195 -9.34 -4.90 37.63
CA ALA A 195 -10.61 -4.21 37.85
C ALA A 195 -11.80 -4.90 37.17
N PHE A 196 -11.56 -5.60 36.06
CA PHE A 196 -12.61 -6.25 35.23
C PHE A 196 -12.22 -7.70 34.89
N PRO A 197 -12.21 -8.61 35.84
CA PRO A 197 -11.87 -10.02 35.60
C PRO A 197 -12.79 -10.64 34.52
N GLY A 198 -12.20 -11.29 33.50
CA GLY A 198 -12.95 -11.90 32.40
C GLY A 198 -13.46 -10.95 31.34
N GLY A 199 -13.25 -9.63 31.49
CA GLY A 199 -13.70 -8.60 30.54
C GLY A 199 -13.06 -8.72 29.15
N GLU A 200 -11.92 -9.41 29.02
CA GLU A 200 -11.25 -9.64 27.76
C GLU A 200 -12.12 -10.41 26.75
N ALA A 201 -13.00 -11.27 27.20
CA ALA A 201 -13.88 -12.03 26.31
C ALA A 201 -14.90 -11.12 25.61
N GLY A 202 -15.53 -10.21 26.38
CA GLY A 202 -16.47 -9.22 25.84
C GLY A 202 -15.81 -8.25 24.87
N LEU A 203 -14.62 -7.73 25.21
CA LEU A 203 -13.88 -6.81 24.36
C LEU A 203 -13.37 -7.47 23.06
N ALA A 204 -12.90 -8.72 23.15
CA ALA A 204 -12.54 -9.49 21.95
C ALA A 204 -13.77 -9.78 21.07
N GLN A 205 -14.96 -9.99 21.67
CA GLN A 205 -16.21 -10.12 20.93
C GLN A 205 -16.60 -8.80 20.23
N ALA A 206 -16.47 -7.66 20.93
CA ALA A 206 -16.69 -6.34 20.33
C ALA A 206 -15.75 -6.09 19.15
N ALA A 207 -14.48 -6.48 19.24
CA ALA A 207 -13.55 -6.41 18.14
C ALA A 207 -14.01 -7.26 16.92
N ARG A 208 -14.56 -8.46 17.14
CA ARG A 208 -15.13 -9.29 16.07
C ARG A 208 -16.32 -8.62 15.39
N TRP A 209 -17.22 -8.00 16.15
CA TRP A 209 -18.33 -7.21 15.55
C TRP A 209 -17.81 -6.02 14.75
N ALA A 210 -16.80 -5.34 15.25
CA ALA A 210 -16.15 -4.27 14.50
C ALA A 210 -15.49 -4.79 13.20
N GLN A 211 -14.89 -5.99 13.20
CA GLN A 211 -14.37 -6.63 11.99
C GLN A 211 -15.48 -6.88 10.95
N GLN A 212 -16.63 -7.40 11.38
CA GLN A 212 -17.78 -7.63 10.49
C GLN A 212 -18.31 -6.30 9.92
N ALA A 213 -18.45 -5.28 10.77
CA ALA A 213 -18.87 -3.96 10.32
C ALA A 213 -17.88 -3.30 9.36
N ALA A 214 -16.57 -3.46 9.60
CA ALA A 214 -15.52 -2.98 8.70
C ALA A 214 -15.55 -3.70 7.34
N ALA A 215 -15.79 -5.02 7.34
CA ALA A 215 -15.93 -5.81 6.11
C ALA A 215 -17.15 -5.33 5.29
N LEU A 216 -18.31 -5.16 5.94
CA LEU A 216 -19.51 -4.62 5.29
C LEU A 216 -19.27 -3.21 4.73
N ALA A 217 -18.61 -2.33 5.49
CA ALA A 217 -18.25 -0.99 5.02
C ALA A 217 -17.34 -1.05 3.79
N ALA A 218 -16.39 -1.99 3.74
CA ALA A 218 -15.49 -2.18 2.59
C ALA A 218 -16.26 -2.68 1.35
N GLU A 219 -17.22 -3.59 1.51
CA GLU A 219 -18.07 -4.06 0.42
C GLU A 219 -18.93 -2.91 -0.15
N VAL A 220 -19.56 -2.14 0.71
CA VAL A 220 -20.35 -0.96 0.30
C VAL A 220 -19.46 0.06 -0.42
N ALA A 221 -18.27 0.36 0.12
CA ALA A 221 -17.35 1.28 -0.54
C ALA A 221 -16.90 0.76 -1.92
N LYS A 222 -16.67 -0.55 -2.08
CA LYS A 222 -16.34 -1.16 -3.38
C LYS A 222 -17.47 -0.98 -4.40
N GLN A 223 -18.72 -1.18 -3.98
CA GLN A 223 -19.90 -0.97 -4.83
C GLN A 223 -20.04 0.50 -5.23
N ASP A 224 -19.91 1.42 -4.26
CA ASP A 224 -19.97 2.85 -4.52
C ASP A 224 -18.88 3.31 -5.50
N LEU A 225 -17.64 2.91 -5.25
CA LEU A 225 -16.49 3.32 -6.06
C LEU A 225 -16.51 2.75 -7.48
N ALA A 226 -17.20 1.65 -7.74
CA ALA A 226 -17.35 1.10 -9.10
C ALA A 226 -17.98 2.12 -10.07
N GLY A 227 -18.91 2.95 -9.58
CA GLY A 227 -19.52 4.03 -10.37
C GLY A 227 -18.87 5.40 -10.21
N LEU A 228 -18.16 5.63 -9.09
CA LEU A 228 -17.61 6.95 -8.73
C LEU A 228 -16.17 7.16 -9.19
N ALA A 229 -15.40 6.09 -9.34
CA ALA A 229 -13.96 6.18 -9.60
C ALA A 229 -13.52 5.20 -10.71
N PRO A 230 -13.96 5.42 -11.96
CA PRO A 230 -13.41 4.69 -13.11
C PRO A 230 -11.97 5.18 -13.37
N GLY A 231 -10.98 4.46 -12.84
CA GLY A 231 -9.56 4.84 -12.89
C GLY A 231 -9.13 5.69 -11.68
N GLU A 232 -8.26 6.68 -11.91
CA GLU A 232 -7.63 7.48 -10.86
C GLU A 232 -8.46 8.67 -10.37
N ARG A 233 -9.45 9.10 -11.13
CA ARG A 233 -10.34 10.21 -10.81
C ARG A 233 -11.50 9.73 -9.93
N LEU A 234 -11.78 10.44 -8.83
CA LEU A 234 -13.02 10.29 -8.08
C LEU A 234 -14.02 11.40 -8.48
N ASP A 235 -15.24 11.03 -8.83
CA ASP A 235 -16.30 11.97 -9.20
C ASP A 235 -16.94 12.60 -7.93
N LEU A 236 -16.65 13.87 -7.70
CA LEU A 236 -17.10 14.58 -6.49
C LEU A 236 -18.62 14.87 -6.49
N PRO A 237 -19.26 15.34 -7.58
CA PRO A 237 -20.70 15.47 -7.63
C PRO A 237 -21.47 14.17 -7.37
N ALA A 238 -21.00 13.07 -7.94
CA ALA A 238 -21.61 11.77 -7.72
C ALA A 238 -21.38 11.28 -6.27
N LEU A 239 -20.20 11.54 -5.69
CA LEU A 239 -19.90 11.26 -4.28
C LEU A 239 -20.87 12.00 -3.34
N THR A 240 -21.15 13.28 -3.59
CA THR A 240 -22.04 14.09 -2.74
C THR A 240 -23.53 13.74 -2.85
N ARG A 241 -23.93 12.93 -3.84
CA ARG A 241 -25.30 12.37 -3.92
C ARG A 241 -25.51 11.18 -2.99
N LEU A 242 -24.43 10.55 -2.52
CA LEU A 242 -24.51 9.51 -1.52
C LEU A 242 -24.97 10.10 -0.16
N SER A 243 -25.51 9.25 0.71
CA SER A 243 -25.70 9.66 2.11
C SER A 243 -24.35 10.04 2.75
N PRO A 244 -24.32 10.94 3.75
CA PRO A 244 -23.07 11.38 4.38
C PRO A 244 -22.17 10.23 4.85
N ALA A 245 -22.77 9.16 5.39
CA ALA A 245 -22.04 7.98 5.84
C ALA A 245 -21.38 7.23 4.66
N ARG A 246 -22.11 7.02 3.55
CA ARG A 246 -21.57 6.35 2.36
C ARG A 246 -20.52 7.21 1.65
N ALA A 247 -20.74 8.52 1.54
CA ALA A 247 -19.77 9.46 0.97
C ALA A 247 -18.43 9.42 1.75
N SER A 248 -18.51 9.50 3.09
CA SER A 248 -17.34 9.40 3.95
C SER A 248 -16.63 8.05 3.81
N ASN A 249 -17.38 6.94 3.74
CA ASN A 249 -16.85 5.60 3.59
C ASN A 249 -16.17 5.40 2.24
N ALA A 250 -16.82 5.79 1.14
CA ALA A 250 -16.28 5.70 -0.21
C ALA A 250 -15.01 6.56 -0.37
N LEU A 251 -15.03 7.79 0.16
CA LEU A 251 -13.86 8.69 0.12
C LEU A 251 -12.68 8.10 0.91
N ARG A 252 -12.91 7.56 2.12
CA ARG A 252 -11.85 6.87 2.89
C ARG A 252 -11.26 5.69 2.12
N ALA A 253 -12.10 4.87 1.51
CA ALA A 253 -11.68 3.71 0.75
C ALA A 253 -10.90 4.11 -0.52
N TRP A 254 -11.27 5.20 -1.17
CA TRP A 254 -10.52 5.74 -2.30
C TRP A 254 -9.16 6.30 -1.85
N LEU A 255 -9.12 7.09 -0.79
CA LEU A 255 -7.89 7.67 -0.22
C LEU A 255 -6.91 6.58 0.26
N SER A 256 -7.40 5.47 0.80
CA SER A 256 -6.55 4.38 1.29
C SER A 256 -5.69 3.71 0.22
N ARG A 257 -5.99 3.94 -1.07
CA ARG A 257 -5.16 3.49 -2.21
C ARG A 257 -3.88 4.31 -2.35
N HIS A 258 -3.85 5.51 -1.79
CA HIS A 258 -2.79 6.49 -1.96
C HIS A 258 -2.09 6.84 -0.63
N THR A 259 -2.85 6.96 0.45
CA THR A 259 -2.35 7.42 1.74
C THR A 259 -3.18 6.94 2.92
N GLN A 260 -2.59 6.95 4.11
CA GLN A 260 -3.33 6.80 5.36
C GLN A 260 -3.95 8.15 5.77
N ALA A 261 -5.07 8.48 5.17
CA ALA A 261 -5.75 9.75 5.41
C ALA A 261 -6.30 9.86 6.84
N PRO A 262 -5.99 10.93 7.59
CA PRO A 262 -6.60 11.19 8.89
C PRO A 262 -8.10 11.48 8.73
N ALA A 263 -8.88 11.21 9.77
CA ALA A 263 -10.34 11.44 9.75
C ALA A 263 -10.71 12.90 9.47
N SER A 264 -9.90 13.84 9.96
CA SER A 264 -10.06 15.28 9.74
C SER A 264 -9.94 15.66 8.26
N LEU A 265 -9.08 15.01 7.50
CA LEU A 265 -8.94 15.28 6.07
C LEU A 265 -10.21 14.87 5.30
N VAL A 266 -10.79 13.72 5.64
CA VAL A 266 -12.04 13.25 5.01
C VAL A 266 -13.19 14.21 5.31
N ALA A 267 -13.32 14.66 6.57
CA ALA A 267 -14.33 15.63 6.98
C ALA A 267 -14.17 16.96 6.21
N ARG A 268 -12.95 17.51 6.20
CA ARG A 268 -12.64 18.75 5.48
C ARG A 268 -12.95 18.67 3.99
N LEU A 269 -12.57 17.59 3.32
CA LEU A 269 -12.86 17.40 1.89
C LEU A 269 -14.37 17.48 1.61
N LEU A 270 -15.20 16.81 2.41
CA LEU A 270 -16.64 16.79 2.24
C LEU A 270 -17.30 18.13 2.60
N GLU A 271 -16.72 18.88 3.54
CA GLU A 271 -17.25 20.17 4.00
C GLU A 271 -16.80 21.35 3.12
N GLU A 272 -15.54 21.35 2.68
CA GLU A 272 -14.92 22.49 1.99
C GLU A 272 -15.12 22.48 0.48
N TRP A 273 -15.23 21.29 -0.14
CA TRP A 273 -15.39 21.24 -1.59
C TRP A 273 -16.68 21.89 -2.07
N ARG A 274 -16.60 22.64 -3.18
CA ARG A 274 -17.73 23.27 -3.85
C ARG A 274 -17.69 22.93 -5.35
N PRO A 275 -18.86 22.65 -5.99
CA PRO A 275 -18.95 22.37 -7.42
C PRO A 275 -18.29 23.46 -8.29
N GLY A 276 -17.52 23.02 -9.29
CA GLY A 276 -16.84 23.92 -10.23
C GLY A 276 -15.61 24.66 -9.68
N SER A 277 -15.35 24.60 -8.37
CA SER A 277 -14.22 25.29 -7.75
C SER A 277 -12.99 24.40 -7.68
N PRO A 278 -11.82 24.84 -8.17
CA PRO A 278 -10.56 24.14 -7.90
C PRO A 278 -10.19 24.30 -6.43
N ALA A 279 -9.73 23.21 -5.83
CA ALA A 279 -9.28 23.22 -4.43
C ALA A 279 -8.14 22.21 -4.25
N MET A 280 -7.35 22.40 -3.19
CA MET A 280 -6.20 21.56 -2.88
C MET A 280 -6.15 21.29 -1.37
N TRP A 281 -5.83 20.05 -1.01
CA TRP A 281 -5.64 19.65 0.37
C TRP A 281 -4.34 18.87 0.52
N PRO A 282 -3.44 19.30 1.42
CA PRO A 282 -2.24 18.52 1.75
C PRO A 282 -2.65 17.21 2.46
N ALA A 283 -1.95 16.14 2.12
CA ALA A 283 -2.14 14.82 2.69
C ALA A 283 -0.78 14.15 2.95
N PRO A 284 -0.69 13.17 3.85
CA PRO A 284 0.56 12.43 4.07
C PRO A 284 1.06 11.78 2.77
N GLY A 285 2.25 12.15 2.33
CA GLY A 285 2.88 11.61 1.11
C GLY A 285 2.44 12.26 -0.20
N GLY A 286 1.64 13.36 -0.16
CA GLY A 286 1.23 14.04 -1.39
C GLY A 286 0.12 15.08 -1.15
N GLU A 287 -0.65 15.34 -2.19
CA GLU A 287 -1.72 16.34 -2.19
C GLU A 287 -2.96 15.80 -2.91
N LEU A 288 -4.12 16.32 -2.54
CA LEU A 288 -5.39 16.09 -3.21
C LEU A 288 -5.81 17.35 -3.96
N HIS A 289 -6.15 17.19 -5.22
CA HIS A 289 -6.56 18.30 -6.07
C HIS A 289 -7.96 18.08 -6.63
N ALA A 290 -8.87 19.04 -6.40
CA ALA A 290 -10.16 19.10 -7.08
C ALA A 290 -10.03 19.91 -8.40
N TYR A 291 -10.42 19.31 -9.50
CA TYR A 291 -10.41 19.94 -10.81
C TYR A 291 -11.54 19.41 -11.69
N ARG A 292 -12.38 20.30 -12.26
CA ARG A 292 -13.54 19.93 -13.09
C ARG A 292 -14.36 18.81 -12.46
N ASP A 293 -14.74 19.02 -11.18
CA ASP A 293 -15.57 18.11 -10.39
C ASP A 293 -14.96 16.71 -10.16
N GLY A 294 -13.69 16.51 -10.48
CA GLY A 294 -12.92 15.32 -10.13
C GLY A 294 -11.95 15.58 -9.01
N LEU A 295 -11.79 14.63 -8.09
CA LEU A 295 -10.71 14.59 -7.12
C LEU A 295 -9.58 13.69 -7.64
N PHE A 296 -8.35 14.15 -7.50
CA PHE A 296 -7.14 13.48 -7.97
C PHE A 296 -6.10 13.43 -6.86
N TRP A 297 -5.36 12.34 -6.79
CA TRP A 297 -4.17 12.24 -5.99
C TRP A 297 -2.96 12.76 -6.78
N PHE A 298 -2.07 13.47 -6.09
CA PHE A 298 -0.83 13.98 -6.63
C PHE A 298 0.31 13.73 -5.63
N ASP A 299 1.30 12.96 -6.02
CA ASP A 299 2.43 12.53 -5.19
C ASP A 299 3.68 13.41 -5.34
N GLY A 300 3.51 14.60 -5.91
CA GLY A 300 4.54 15.61 -6.11
C GLY A 300 4.98 15.78 -7.56
N ALA A 301 5.45 16.97 -7.88
CA ALA A 301 6.04 17.30 -9.19
C ALA A 301 7.37 16.55 -9.35
N VAL A 302 7.56 15.97 -10.53
CA VAL A 302 8.87 15.47 -10.94
C VAL A 302 9.62 16.63 -11.58
N GLU A 303 10.84 16.87 -11.17
CA GLU A 303 11.71 17.78 -11.87
C GLU A 303 11.96 17.24 -13.29
N ALA A 304 11.72 18.10 -14.29
CA ALA A 304 11.86 17.66 -15.67
C ALA A 304 13.33 17.33 -15.97
N PRO A 305 13.63 16.15 -16.54
CA PRO A 305 14.99 15.82 -16.90
C PRO A 305 15.52 16.73 -18.01
N PRO A 306 16.84 16.82 -18.19
CA PRO A 306 17.42 17.57 -19.32
C PRO A 306 16.93 17.02 -20.66
N ALA A 307 17.05 17.85 -21.69
CA ALA A 307 16.69 17.44 -23.05
C ALA A 307 17.49 16.21 -23.49
N SER A 308 16.82 15.26 -24.13
CA SER A 308 17.39 14.00 -24.60
C SER A 308 16.91 13.65 -26.00
N LEU A 309 17.67 12.79 -26.69
CA LEU A 309 17.24 12.24 -27.98
C LEU A 309 16.51 10.93 -27.77
N VAL A 310 15.40 10.75 -28.51
CA VAL A 310 14.60 9.52 -28.49
C VAL A 310 14.26 9.10 -29.92
N ASP A 311 14.21 7.79 -30.14
CA ASP A 311 13.75 7.18 -31.39
C ASP A 311 12.41 6.47 -31.13
N LEU A 312 11.36 6.92 -31.80
CA LEU A 312 10.00 6.41 -31.71
C LEU A 312 9.50 5.90 -33.08
N SER A 313 10.41 5.56 -34.00
CA SER A 313 10.08 5.10 -35.34
C SER A 313 9.45 3.71 -35.41
N ARG A 314 9.44 2.94 -34.29
CA ARG A 314 8.92 1.59 -34.22
C ARG A 314 7.67 1.53 -33.34
N PRO A 315 6.62 0.79 -33.78
CA PRO A 315 5.49 0.50 -32.88
C PRO A 315 5.92 -0.19 -31.58
N GLY A 316 5.25 0.13 -30.50
CA GLY A 316 5.49 -0.44 -29.18
C GLY A 316 5.47 0.58 -28.07
N LEU A 317 5.76 0.13 -26.86
CA LEU A 317 5.91 0.97 -25.69
C LEU A 317 7.37 1.39 -25.53
N HIS A 318 7.61 2.70 -25.40
CA HIS A 318 8.92 3.31 -25.21
C HIS A 318 8.96 4.02 -23.85
N PRO A 319 9.38 3.32 -22.77
CA PRO A 319 9.43 3.89 -21.42
C PRO A 319 10.39 5.09 -21.35
N GLN A 320 9.99 6.11 -20.58
CA GLN A 320 10.78 7.32 -20.32
C GLN A 320 10.88 7.54 -18.80
N PRO A 321 11.72 6.77 -18.07
CA PRO A 321 11.70 6.71 -16.60
C PRO A 321 11.87 8.08 -15.93
N GLY A 322 12.71 8.95 -16.50
CA GLY A 322 12.92 10.32 -16.00
C GLY A 322 11.67 11.21 -16.08
N TRP A 323 10.66 10.82 -16.85
CA TRP A 323 9.40 11.55 -17.04
C TRP A 323 8.20 10.87 -16.35
N ARG A 324 8.38 9.78 -15.60
CA ARG A 324 7.32 8.97 -15.00
C ARG A 324 6.24 8.54 -16.01
N GLY A 325 6.67 7.96 -17.12
CA GLY A 325 5.78 7.49 -18.16
C GLY A 325 6.51 7.01 -19.41
N GLY A 326 5.75 6.82 -20.48
CA GLY A 326 6.30 6.36 -21.75
C GLY A 326 5.42 6.72 -22.96
N TRP A 327 6.03 6.70 -24.12
CA TRP A 327 5.31 6.85 -25.38
C TRP A 327 4.83 5.50 -25.89
N LEU A 328 3.53 5.35 -26.08
CA LEU A 328 2.94 4.24 -26.82
C LEU A 328 2.83 4.66 -28.28
N VAL A 329 3.48 3.90 -29.16
CA VAL A 329 3.51 4.09 -30.60
C VAL A 329 2.70 2.98 -31.25
N GLU A 330 1.68 3.36 -32.04
CA GLU A 330 0.77 2.41 -32.67
C GLU A 330 0.57 2.78 -34.14
N ALA A 331 0.34 1.78 -35.01
CA ALA A 331 -0.07 2.02 -36.39
C ALA A 331 -1.43 2.75 -36.40
N ALA A 332 -1.56 3.77 -37.23
CA ALA A 332 -2.77 4.57 -37.26
C ALA A 332 -3.08 5.04 -38.74
N PRO A 333 -4.36 5.24 -39.04
CA PRO A 333 -4.75 5.76 -40.39
C PRO A 333 -4.41 7.24 -40.56
N ILE A 334 -4.21 7.98 -39.48
CA ILE A 334 -3.77 9.38 -39.44
C ILE A 334 -2.71 9.52 -38.35
N GLY A 335 -1.53 10.00 -38.72
CA GLY A 335 -0.40 10.09 -37.79
C GLY A 335 0.82 10.71 -38.44
N ILE A 336 2.00 10.21 -38.04
CA ILE A 336 3.30 10.72 -38.50
C ILE A 336 4.03 9.62 -39.25
N ALA A 337 4.73 9.99 -40.35
CA ALA A 337 5.60 9.05 -41.03
C ALA A 337 6.73 8.55 -40.12
N PRO A 338 7.02 7.22 -40.06
CA PRO A 338 8.06 6.66 -39.19
C PRO A 338 9.44 7.33 -39.38
N ALA A 339 9.79 7.74 -40.58
CA ALA A 339 11.04 8.44 -40.88
C ALA A 339 11.21 9.76 -40.09
N ARG A 340 10.11 10.41 -39.71
CA ARG A 340 10.11 11.65 -38.91
C ARG A 340 10.17 11.42 -37.41
N LEU A 341 10.11 10.16 -36.95
CA LEU A 341 10.16 9.80 -35.56
C LEU A 341 11.55 9.32 -35.11
N VAL A 342 12.53 9.39 -35.98
CA VAL A 342 13.95 9.09 -35.68
C VAL A 342 14.60 10.34 -35.10
N CYS A 343 15.44 10.20 -34.07
CA CYS A 343 16.23 11.28 -33.47
C CYS A 343 15.41 12.50 -33.01
N LEU A 344 14.28 12.30 -32.39
CA LEU A 344 13.49 13.38 -31.81
C LEU A 344 14.13 13.96 -30.55
N THR A 345 14.11 15.29 -30.41
CA THR A 345 14.48 15.95 -29.17
C THR A 345 13.29 15.93 -28.21
N GLN A 346 13.45 15.24 -27.08
CA GLN A 346 12.50 15.23 -25.97
C GLN A 346 12.92 16.27 -24.92
N ARG A 347 12.04 17.18 -24.53
CA ARG A 347 12.30 18.20 -23.52
C ARG A 347 11.07 18.63 -22.74
N ALA A 348 11.28 19.40 -21.68
CA ALA A 348 10.22 20.11 -20.97
C ALA A 348 9.56 21.17 -21.85
N ARG A 349 8.32 21.50 -21.53
CA ARG A 349 7.54 22.56 -22.20
C ARG A 349 8.11 23.93 -21.87
N ALA A 350 8.07 24.84 -22.85
CA ALA A 350 8.41 26.25 -22.68
C ALA A 350 7.16 27.13 -22.92
N SER A 351 7.20 28.37 -22.43
CA SER A 351 6.07 29.31 -22.57
C SER A 351 5.75 29.69 -24.01
N ALA A 352 6.76 29.64 -24.88
CA ALA A 352 6.63 29.96 -26.31
C ALA A 352 6.05 28.82 -27.17
N ASP A 353 5.96 27.59 -26.64
CA ASP A 353 5.49 26.45 -27.38
C ASP A 353 4.00 26.57 -27.74
N GLN A 354 3.68 26.26 -29.01
CA GLN A 354 2.32 26.27 -29.53
C GLN A 354 1.93 24.91 -30.06
N PHE A 355 0.67 24.54 -29.88
CA PHE A 355 0.08 23.28 -30.32
C PHE A 355 -1.11 23.51 -31.23
N GLN A 356 -1.17 22.77 -32.35
CA GLN A 356 -2.28 22.76 -33.28
C GLN A 356 -3.01 21.42 -33.20
N ARG A 357 -4.29 21.46 -32.77
CA ARG A 357 -5.09 20.26 -32.53
C ARG A 357 -5.62 19.57 -33.79
N ALA A 358 -5.93 20.33 -34.80
CA ALA A 358 -6.47 19.83 -36.06
C ALA A 358 -5.88 20.65 -37.22
N PRO A 359 -5.79 20.09 -38.44
CA PRO A 359 -5.21 20.79 -39.63
C PRO A 359 -5.87 22.14 -39.91
N THR A 360 -7.16 22.27 -39.65
CA THR A 360 -7.94 23.50 -39.87
C THR A 360 -7.97 24.46 -38.69
N SER A 361 -7.38 24.08 -37.53
CA SER A 361 -7.38 24.92 -36.34
C SER A 361 -6.18 25.85 -36.28
N VAL A 362 -6.33 26.99 -35.61
CA VAL A 362 -5.21 27.92 -35.38
C VAL A 362 -4.35 27.39 -34.21
N PRO A 363 -2.99 27.43 -34.34
CA PRO A 363 -2.08 27.08 -33.25
C PRO A 363 -2.36 27.92 -32.01
N ARG A 364 -2.33 27.27 -30.83
CA ARG A 364 -2.58 27.91 -29.54
C ARG A 364 -1.43 27.65 -28.58
N SER A 365 -1.25 28.53 -27.59
CA SER A 365 -0.28 28.27 -26.54
C SER A 365 -0.60 26.94 -25.86
N LEU A 366 0.43 26.19 -25.43
CA LEU A 366 0.25 24.90 -24.73
C LEU A 366 -0.66 25.01 -23.50
N LYS A 367 -0.59 26.14 -22.76
CA LYS A 367 -1.48 26.39 -21.62
C LYS A 367 -2.95 26.33 -22.04
N LYS A 368 -3.32 27.00 -23.16
CA LYS A 368 -4.69 27.03 -23.65
C LYS A 368 -5.12 25.68 -24.23
N ALA A 369 -4.24 25.01 -24.99
CA ALA A 369 -4.48 23.68 -25.54
C ALA A 369 -4.73 22.65 -24.41
N CYS A 370 -3.93 22.66 -23.33
CA CYS A 370 -4.14 21.81 -22.15
C CYS A 370 -5.45 22.12 -21.43
N GLN A 371 -5.84 23.39 -21.32
CA GLN A 371 -7.12 23.77 -20.70
C GLN A 371 -8.32 23.26 -21.53
N GLU A 372 -8.28 23.40 -22.83
CA GLU A 372 -9.31 22.91 -23.75
C GLU A 372 -9.39 21.37 -23.72
N ALA A 373 -8.24 20.69 -23.67
CA ALA A 373 -8.17 19.24 -23.52
C ALA A 373 -8.55 18.72 -22.12
N GLY A 374 -8.78 19.63 -21.15
CA GLY A 374 -9.13 19.23 -19.79
C GLY A 374 -7.96 18.72 -18.96
N LEU A 375 -6.70 18.92 -19.40
CA LEU A 375 -5.54 18.52 -18.62
C LEU A 375 -5.38 19.39 -17.37
N PRO A 376 -5.36 18.82 -16.18
CA PRO A 376 -5.15 19.58 -14.96
C PRO A 376 -3.72 20.12 -14.87
N PRO A 377 -3.48 21.22 -14.14
CA PRO A 377 -2.17 21.88 -14.06
C PRO A 377 -1.00 20.96 -13.72
N TRP A 378 -1.18 20.04 -12.77
CA TRP A 378 -0.15 19.11 -12.31
C TRP A 378 0.18 17.99 -13.31
N ARG A 379 -0.70 17.70 -14.28
CA ARG A 379 -0.45 16.75 -15.39
C ARG A 379 0.13 17.42 -16.64
N ARG A 380 0.46 18.71 -16.56
CA ARG A 380 1.07 19.45 -17.69
C ARG A 380 2.59 19.37 -17.71
N GLY A 381 3.21 18.66 -16.76
CA GLY A 381 4.67 18.51 -16.65
C GLY A 381 5.31 17.50 -17.59
N GLY A 382 4.53 16.75 -18.37
CA GLY A 382 5.06 15.74 -19.29
C GLY A 382 5.87 16.34 -20.46
N PRO A 383 6.67 15.50 -21.18
CA PRO A 383 7.55 15.97 -22.25
C PRO A 383 6.81 16.42 -23.50
N LEU A 384 7.52 17.19 -24.34
CA LEU A 384 7.19 17.37 -25.74
C LEU A 384 8.32 16.82 -26.64
N LEU A 385 7.97 16.54 -27.88
CA LEU A 385 8.87 16.02 -28.92
C LEU A 385 9.03 17.04 -30.04
N LEU A 386 10.27 17.27 -30.43
CA LEU A 386 10.62 18.14 -31.58
C LEU A 386 11.42 17.31 -32.60
N ASP A 387 11.23 17.60 -33.87
CA ASP A 387 12.10 17.05 -34.93
C ASP A 387 13.47 17.78 -35.02
N GLY A 388 14.34 17.32 -35.93
CA GLY A 388 15.66 17.90 -36.11
C GLY A 388 15.68 19.38 -36.55
N GLU A 389 14.56 19.92 -36.99
CA GLU A 389 14.38 21.33 -37.34
C GLU A 389 13.72 22.14 -36.21
N GLY A 390 13.46 21.53 -35.07
CA GLY A 390 12.83 22.17 -33.92
C GLY A 390 11.31 22.32 -34.02
N ARG A 391 10.65 21.67 -34.99
CA ARG A 391 9.20 21.70 -35.14
C ARG A 391 8.54 20.72 -34.14
N LEU A 392 7.41 21.15 -33.55
CA LEU A 392 6.67 20.33 -32.62
C LEU A 392 6.05 19.11 -33.31
N ILE A 393 6.30 17.94 -32.76
CA ILE A 393 5.77 16.66 -33.24
C ILE A 393 4.62 16.20 -32.35
N ALA A 394 4.83 16.14 -31.04
CA ALA A 394 3.82 15.68 -30.08
C ALA A 394 4.03 16.28 -28.67
N VAL A 395 2.97 16.27 -27.88
CA VAL A 395 2.99 16.76 -26.50
C VAL A 395 2.31 15.72 -25.62
N ALA A 396 2.97 15.32 -24.56
CA ALA A 396 2.40 14.40 -23.57
C ALA A 396 1.04 14.90 -23.07
N GLY A 397 0.02 14.04 -23.14
CA GLY A 397 -1.36 14.36 -22.76
C GLY A 397 -2.18 15.16 -23.79
N LEU A 398 -1.57 15.70 -24.85
CA LEU A 398 -2.28 16.33 -25.98
C LEU A 398 -2.27 15.48 -27.25
N GLY A 399 -1.24 14.63 -27.42
CA GLY A 399 -1.04 13.81 -28.60
C GLY A 399 -0.19 14.52 -29.70
N VAL A 400 -0.38 14.12 -30.92
CA VAL A 400 0.35 14.60 -32.10
C VAL A 400 -0.13 15.99 -32.49
N ASP A 401 0.82 16.87 -32.82
CA ASP A 401 0.53 18.20 -33.44
C ASP A 401 0.07 18.02 -34.88
N ALA A 402 -1.03 18.64 -35.26
CA ALA A 402 -1.62 18.44 -36.59
C ALA A 402 -0.72 18.91 -37.76
N ARG A 403 0.26 19.77 -37.50
CA ARG A 403 1.27 20.19 -38.48
C ARG A 403 2.31 19.10 -38.78
N ALA A 404 2.36 18.07 -37.93
CA ALA A 404 3.27 16.94 -38.08
C ALA A 404 2.66 15.75 -38.82
N PHE A 405 1.36 15.78 -39.15
CA PHE A 405 0.72 14.67 -39.85
C PHE A 405 1.38 14.40 -41.21
N ALA A 406 1.47 13.12 -41.56
CA ALA A 406 1.96 12.68 -42.87
C ALA A 406 0.89 12.76 -43.93
N ASP A 407 1.30 12.71 -45.22
CA ASP A 407 0.41 12.58 -46.37
C ASP A 407 -0.28 11.19 -46.38
N GLN A 408 -1.45 11.07 -47.01
CA GLN A 408 -2.33 9.89 -46.93
C GLN A 408 -1.73 8.58 -47.48
N ASP A 409 -0.69 8.65 -48.31
CA ASP A 409 -0.12 7.49 -49.00
C ASP A 409 1.07 6.86 -48.28
N GLU A 410 1.43 7.33 -47.07
CA GLU A 410 2.54 6.80 -46.28
C GLU A 410 2.07 5.99 -45.07
N PRO A 411 2.86 4.98 -44.65
CA PRO A 411 2.64 4.35 -43.33
C PRO A 411 2.65 5.40 -42.24
N GLN A 412 1.70 5.31 -41.30
CA GLN A 412 1.54 6.33 -40.28
C GLN A 412 1.49 5.72 -38.87
N LEU A 413 2.08 6.43 -37.91
CA LEU A 413 2.12 6.08 -36.50
C LEU A 413 1.46 7.17 -35.65
N SER A 414 0.67 6.76 -34.69
CA SER A 414 0.16 7.63 -33.62
C SER A 414 1.05 7.55 -32.41
N LEU A 415 1.10 8.64 -31.64
CA LEU A 415 1.84 8.73 -30.38
C LEU A 415 0.89 9.06 -29.24
N ARG A 416 0.91 8.25 -28.21
CA ARG A 416 0.14 8.48 -26.98
C ARG A 416 1.05 8.39 -25.76
N TRP A 417 0.99 9.38 -24.88
CA TRP A 417 1.69 9.35 -23.60
C TRP A 417 0.91 8.53 -22.58
N LEU A 418 1.59 7.58 -21.94
CA LEU A 418 1.08 6.82 -20.80
C LEU A 418 1.86 7.21 -19.55
N GLU A 419 1.17 7.52 -18.45
CA GLU A 419 1.78 7.73 -17.14
C GLU A 419 2.16 6.37 -16.50
N ASP A 420 3.10 6.33 -15.55
CA ASP A 420 3.63 5.09 -14.94
C ASP A 420 2.54 4.17 -14.39
N SER A 421 1.49 4.72 -13.80
CA SER A 421 0.33 3.95 -13.31
C SER A 421 -0.38 3.17 -14.43
N ALA A 422 -0.42 3.71 -15.64
CA ALA A 422 -1.00 3.05 -16.82
C ALA A 422 -0.02 2.05 -17.46
N LEU A 423 1.30 2.30 -17.35
CA LEU A 423 2.34 1.37 -17.81
C LEU A 423 2.29 0.05 -17.04
N LEU A 424 2.21 0.10 -15.70
CA LEU A 424 2.13 -1.08 -14.84
C LEU A 424 0.88 -1.93 -15.13
N GLN A 425 -0.23 -1.31 -15.53
CA GLN A 425 -1.45 -2.03 -15.92
C GLN A 425 -1.32 -2.70 -17.29
N SER A 426 -0.62 -2.09 -18.25
CA SER A 426 -0.41 -2.66 -19.57
C SER A 426 0.57 -3.84 -19.57
N GLU A 427 1.61 -3.82 -18.72
CA GLU A 427 2.53 -4.94 -18.54
C GLU A 427 1.86 -6.13 -17.83
N GLY A 428 0.95 -5.87 -16.86
CA GLY A 428 0.17 -6.91 -16.18
C GLY A 428 -0.80 -7.64 -17.12
N ALA A 429 -1.39 -6.94 -18.07
CA ALA A 429 -2.27 -7.51 -19.10
C ALA A 429 -1.51 -8.36 -20.14
N ALA A 430 -0.28 -7.98 -20.47
CA ALA A 430 0.56 -8.72 -21.42
C ALA A 430 1.16 -10.00 -20.83
N ARG A 431 1.26 -10.14 -19.50
CA ARG A 431 1.79 -11.32 -18.79
C ARG A 431 0.73 -12.36 -18.44
N ASN A 432 -0.54 -12.13 -18.72
CA ASN A 432 -1.62 -13.09 -18.45
C ASN A 432 -2.50 -13.27 -19.71
N PRO A 433 -2.04 -13.98 -20.77
CA PRO A 433 -2.93 -14.45 -21.80
C PRO A 433 -3.84 -15.51 -21.21
N ALA A 434 -5.15 -15.38 -21.42
CA ALA A 434 -6.27 -16.16 -20.90
C ALA A 434 -6.11 -17.67 -21.02
#